data_b25e0e065597556d76e862aa635003bb
#
_entry.id   b25e0e065597556d76e862aa635003bb
#
_cell.length_a   1.000
_cell.length_b   1.000
_cell.length_c   1.000
_cell.angle_alpha   90.00
_cell.angle_beta   90.00
_cell.angle_gamma   90.00
#
_symmetry.space_group_name_H-M   'P 1'
#
loop_
_entity.id
_entity.type
_entity.pdbx_description
1 polymer ?
#
loop_
_entity_poly.entity_id
_entity_poly.type
_entity_poly.pdbx_seq_one_letter_code
_entity_poly.pdbx_strand_id
1 'polypeptide(L)'
;MKLIGRTISKGKAQGTVLKLEQPLSFLGGVEGSTGELKVEKEGNVAGKILVFPRGKGSTVGSFVMYDLMVHGKAPAAVINASAETIVATGAVISSIPMIDGIDVDLIHDGDNVSVDADAGTVDVDGVKVTECASSVVLIGKRFIMLHRPEGSHSYPGCWSLVAGKREPGETIEQTAVREIMEETGIKVGKPIATMEDLTVREGDRIWQVHPFAFRVDEDTVPKINDENTEYRLCTLEDLKDMPLVPNTVKAVTTMVGDLL
;
A
#
# COMPACT_ATOMS: atom_id res chain seq x y z
N MET A 1 12.99 -0.28 -1.96
CA MET A 1 12.00 -1.13 -1.22
C MET A 1 11.85 -2.43 -1.97
N LYS A 2 11.82 -3.56 -1.22
CA LYS A 2 11.69 -4.89 -1.82
C LYS A 2 10.29 -5.46 -1.60
N LEU A 3 9.63 -5.83 -2.68
CA LEU A 3 8.35 -6.54 -2.70
C LEU A 3 8.57 -8.00 -3.08
N ILE A 4 7.75 -8.89 -2.56
CA ILE A 4 7.84 -10.32 -2.83
C ILE A 4 6.52 -10.78 -3.44
N GLY A 5 6.59 -11.48 -4.55
CA GLY A 5 5.46 -12.03 -5.27
C GLY A 5 5.74 -13.43 -5.79
N ARG A 6 4.88 -13.89 -6.69
CA ARG A 6 4.98 -15.20 -7.32
C ARG A 6 5.53 -15.08 -8.74
N THR A 7 6.55 -15.85 -9.06
CA THR A 7 7.07 -15.97 -10.43
C THR A 7 6.01 -16.58 -11.36
N ILE A 8 5.72 -15.89 -12.46
CA ILE A 8 4.86 -16.38 -13.56
C ILE A 8 5.71 -16.72 -14.77
N SER A 9 6.58 -15.80 -15.18
CA SER A 9 7.55 -16.00 -16.27
C SER A 9 8.92 -15.54 -15.81
N LYS A 10 9.93 -16.38 -15.96
CA LYS A 10 11.30 -16.16 -15.47
C LYS A 10 12.01 -15.05 -16.23
N GLY A 11 13.05 -14.50 -15.62
CA GLY A 11 13.94 -13.50 -16.19
C GLY A 11 14.16 -12.31 -15.28
N LYS A 12 15.01 -11.40 -15.73
CA LYS A 12 15.35 -10.17 -14.99
C LYS A 12 15.20 -8.96 -15.88
N ALA A 13 14.72 -7.87 -15.31
CA ALA A 13 14.57 -6.60 -16.02
C ALA A 13 14.75 -5.43 -15.06
N GLN A 14 15.13 -4.29 -15.62
CA GLN A 14 15.17 -3.01 -14.92
C GLN A 14 14.62 -1.94 -15.85
N GLY A 15 13.87 -1.00 -15.32
CA GLY A 15 13.33 0.08 -16.13
C GLY A 15 12.35 0.97 -15.38
N THR A 16 11.83 1.93 -16.13
CA THR A 16 10.83 2.87 -15.64
C THR A 16 9.45 2.23 -15.72
N VAL A 17 8.67 2.38 -14.66
CA VAL A 17 7.29 1.91 -14.57
C VAL A 17 6.36 2.67 -15.50
N LEU A 18 5.52 1.93 -16.20
CA LEU A 18 4.29 2.40 -16.81
C LEU A 18 3.12 1.73 -16.08
N LYS A 19 2.47 2.47 -15.19
CA LYS A 19 1.36 1.97 -14.37
C LYS A 19 0.01 2.30 -14.97
N LEU A 20 -0.88 1.31 -14.97
CA LEU A 20 -2.30 1.47 -15.27
C LEU A 20 -3.10 1.14 -14.01
N GLU A 21 -4.06 1.99 -13.68
CA GLU A 21 -4.92 1.81 -12.49
C GLU A 21 -6.05 0.81 -12.76
N GLN A 22 -6.38 0.59 -14.02
CA GLN A 22 -7.47 -0.31 -14.42
C GLN A 22 -6.94 -1.62 -15.02
N PRO A 23 -7.71 -2.71 -14.95
CA PRO A 23 -7.39 -3.96 -15.62
C PRO A 23 -7.17 -3.76 -17.12
N LEU A 24 -6.09 -4.37 -17.67
CA LEU A 24 -5.69 -4.24 -19.08
C LEU A 24 -6.20 -5.40 -19.92
N SER A 25 -6.85 -5.08 -21.06
CA SER A 25 -7.02 -6.02 -22.17
C SER A 25 -5.95 -5.75 -23.21
N PHE A 26 -5.06 -6.71 -23.47
CA PHE A 26 -4.06 -6.54 -24.54
C PHE A 26 -4.73 -6.44 -25.90
N LEU A 27 -5.77 -7.26 -26.18
CA LEU A 27 -6.55 -7.14 -27.42
C LEU A 27 -7.35 -5.82 -27.40
N GLY A 28 -7.02 -4.94 -28.31
CA GLY A 28 -7.63 -3.61 -28.45
C GLY A 28 -7.11 -2.54 -27.48
N GLY A 29 -6.33 -2.93 -26.45
CA GLY A 29 -5.73 -1.99 -25.48
C GLY A 29 -4.25 -1.71 -25.74
N VAL A 30 -3.56 -2.57 -26.52
CA VAL A 30 -2.16 -2.38 -26.91
C VAL A 30 -2.01 -2.70 -28.39
N GLU A 31 -1.28 -1.88 -29.12
CA GLU A 31 -0.91 -2.16 -30.51
C GLU A 31 0.32 -3.05 -30.57
N GLY A 32 0.19 -4.28 -31.09
CA GLY A 32 1.28 -5.27 -31.11
C GLY A 32 2.50 -4.83 -31.89
N SER A 33 2.32 -4.13 -33.00
CA SER A 33 3.43 -3.70 -33.88
C SER A 33 4.21 -2.49 -33.36
N THR A 34 3.59 -1.64 -32.55
CA THR A 34 4.20 -0.37 -32.09
C THR A 34 4.40 -0.30 -30.58
N GLY A 35 3.65 -1.07 -29.80
CA GLY A 35 3.63 -1.01 -28.33
C GLY A 35 2.79 0.14 -27.77
N GLU A 36 2.06 0.88 -28.60
CA GLU A 36 1.22 1.99 -28.17
C GLU A 36 0.01 1.50 -27.36
N LEU A 37 -0.26 2.19 -26.25
CA LEU A 37 -1.48 2.02 -25.47
C LEU A 37 -2.67 2.67 -26.18
N LYS A 38 -3.78 1.94 -26.25
CA LYS A 38 -5.07 2.40 -26.82
C LYS A 38 -6.15 2.48 -25.72
N VAL A 39 -5.74 2.71 -24.49
CA VAL A 39 -6.59 2.89 -23.30
C VAL A 39 -6.60 4.36 -22.88
N GLU A 40 -7.27 4.69 -21.77
CA GLU A 40 -7.41 6.08 -21.29
C GLU A 40 -6.08 6.82 -21.08
N LYS A 41 -5.00 6.10 -20.80
CA LYS A 41 -3.66 6.65 -20.60
C LYS A 41 -2.84 6.54 -21.89
N GLU A 42 -2.32 7.66 -22.38
CA GLU A 42 -1.32 7.68 -23.44
C GLU A 42 0.00 7.08 -22.97
N GLY A 43 0.66 6.30 -23.80
CA GLY A 43 1.95 5.71 -23.50
C GLY A 43 2.37 4.62 -24.46
N ASN A 44 3.56 4.08 -24.25
CA ASN A 44 4.09 2.97 -25.01
C ASN A 44 4.73 1.95 -24.05
N VAL A 45 4.36 0.68 -24.19
CA VAL A 45 4.82 -0.39 -23.29
C VAL A 45 6.24 -0.83 -23.58
N ALA A 46 6.80 -0.51 -24.75
CA ALA A 46 8.09 -1.01 -25.20
C ALA A 46 9.21 -0.66 -24.22
N GLY A 47 9.87 -1.68 -23.68
CA GLY A 47 10.99 -1.57 -22.74
C GLY A 47 10.61 -1.00 -21.36
N LYS A 48 9.34 -0.81 -21.04
CA LYS A 48 8.85 -0.35 -19.73
C LYS A 48 8.60 -1.53 -18.78
N ILE A 49 8.61 -1.28 -17.49
CA ILE A 49 8.04 -2.17 -16.51
C ILE A 49 6.54 -1.89 -16.46
N LEU A 50 5.75 -2.76 -17.07
CA LEU A 50 4.30 -2.58 -17.18
C LEU A 50 3.60 -3.10 -15.92
N VAL A 51 2.95 -2.20 -15.17
CA VAL A 51 2.28 -2.50 -13.90
C VAL A 51 0.78 -2.24 -14.03
N PHE A 52 -0.05 -3.23 -13.70
CA PHE A 52 -1.51 -3.11 -13.69
C PHE A 52 -2.14 -4.16 -12.78
N PRO A 53 -3.39 -3.94 -12.28
CA PRO A 53 -3.98 -4.84 -11.28
C PRO A 53 -4.11 -6.29 -11.79
N ARG A 54 -4.70 -6.48 -12.98
CA ARG A 54 -4.91 -7.79 -13.60
C ARG A 54 -5.21 -7.67 -15.09
N GLY A 55 -5.05 -8.77 -15.81
CA GLY A 55 -5.55 -8.89 -17.17
C GLY A 55 -7.07 -8.99 -17.23
N LYS A 56 -7.62 -8.68 -18.40
CA LYS A 56 -9.02 -8.92 -18.77
C LYS A 56 -9.12 -9.18 -20.27
N GLY A 57 -10.23 -9.73 -20.71
CA GLY A 57 -10.60 -9.80 -22.14
C GLY A 57 -10.36 -11.14 -22.80
N SER A 58 -10.05 -11.10 -24.08
CA SER A 58 -10.00 -12.27 -24.97
C SER A 58 -8.69 -13.04 -24.88
N THR A 59 -8.74 -14.36 -25.09
CA THR A 59 -7.57 -15.25 -25.24
C THR A 59 -6.58 -14.78 -26.31
N VAL A 60 -7.05 -14.02 -27.31
CA VAL A 60 -6.19 -13.38 -28.34
C VAL A 60 -5.18 -12.40 -27.72
N GLY A 61 -5.42 -11.90 -26.50
CA GLY A 61 -4.49 -11.01 -25.81
C GLY A 61 -3.09 -11.59 -25.63
N SER A 62 -2.95 -12.92 -25.46
CA SER A 62 -1.66 -13.58 -25.40
C SER A 62 -0.87 -13.49 -26.72
N PHE A 63 -1.56 -13.51 -27.85
CA PHE A 63 -0.95 -13.33 -29.18
C PHE A 63 -0.52 -11.87 -29.42
N VAL A 64 -1.22 -10.88 -28.84
CA VAL A 64 -0.78 -9.48 -28.89
C VAL A 64 0.54 -9.33 -28.14
N MET A 65 0.73 -10.00 -26.99
CA MET A 65 2.00 -10.00 -26.27
C MET A 65 3.11 -10.67 -27.09
N TYR A 66 2.81 -11.75 -27.79
CA TYR A 66 3.74 -12.39 -28.70
C TYR A 66 4.11 -11.48 -29.89
N ASP A 67 3.13 -10.77 -30.46
CA ASP A 67 3.34 -9.80 -31.53
C ASP A 67 4.24 -8.64 -31.10
N LEU A 68 4.05 -8.11 -29.88
CA LEU A 68 4.96 -7.13 -29.26
C LEU A 68 6.40 -7.65 -29.22
N MET A 69 6.60 -8.89 -28.84
CA MET A 69 7.94 -9.51 -28.77
C MET A 69 8.56 -9.63 -30.16
N VAL A 70 7.80 -10.09 -31.16
CA VAL A 70 8.26 -10.24 -32.54
C VAL A 70 8.70 -8.90 -33.14
N HIS A 71 7.99 -7.81 -32.80
CA HIS A 71 8.33 -6.46 -33.27
C HIS A 71 9.35 -5.73 -32.38
N GLY A 72 9.89 -6.38 -31.32
CA GLY A 72 10.81 -5.73 -30.38
C GLY A 72 10.17 -4.58 -29.58
N LYS A 73 8.85 -4.66 -29.35
CA LYS A 73 8.04 -3.69 -28.63
C LYS A 73 7.49 -4.21 -27.31
N ALA A 74 7.98 -5.39 -26.87
CA ALA A 74 7.57 -5.97 -25.61
C ALA A 74 7.94 -5.09 -24.41
N PRO A 75 7.13 -5.09 -23.32
CA PRO A 75 7.58 -4.55 -22.06
C PRO A 75 8.78 -5.31 -21.54
N ALA A 76 9.64 -4.65 -20.78
CA ALA A 76 10.82 -5.27 -20.16
C ALA A 76 10.41 -6.29 -19.09
N ALA A 77 9.32 -6.02 -18.37
CA ALA A 77 8.67 -6.96 -17.47
C ALA A 77 7.21 -6.58 -17.24
N VAL A 78 6.44 -7.52 -16.68
CA VAL A 78 5.04 -7.32 -16.26
C VAL A 78 4.92 -7.60 -14.76
N ILE A 79 4.23 -6.71 -14.04
CA ILE A 79 3.92 -6.85 -12.61
C ILE A 79 2.40 -6.73 -12.44
N ASN A 80 1.79 -7.71 -11.76
CA ASN A 80 0.36 -7.72 -11.47
C ASN A 80 0.08 -7.93 -9.97
N ALA A 81 -1.07 -7.43 -9.50
CA ALA A 81 -1.64 -7.83 -8.22
C ALA A 81 -2.14 -9.28 -8.29
N SER A 82 -2.76 -9.66 -9.41
CA SER A 82 -3.21 -11.03 -9.66
C SER A 82 -3.09 -11.35 -11.15
N ALA A 83 -2.28 -12.35 -11.47
CA ALA A 83 -2.13 -12.80 -12.86
C ALA A 83 -3.41 -13.52 -13.32
N GLU A 84 -3.87 -13.11 -14.50
CA GLU A 84 -4.92 -13.80 -15.24
C GLU A 84 -4.26 -14.69 -16.31
N THR A 85 -4.89 -15.82 -16.61
CA THR A 85 -4.32 -16.88 -17.45
C THR A 85 -3.83 -16.39 -18.82
N ILE A 86 -4.52 -15.44 -19.43
CA ILE A 86 -4.19 -14.93 -20.80
C ILE A 86 -2.86 -14.14 -20.75
N VAL A 87 -2.73 -13.25 -19.76
CA VAL A 87 -1.50 -12.46 -19.57
C VAL A 87 -0.34 -13.37 -19.15
N ALA A 88 -0.59 -14.32 -18.25
CA ALA A 88 0.41 -15.30 -17.82
C ALA A 88 0.92 -16.13 -19.02
N THR A 89 0.01 -16.64 -19.85
CA THR A 89 0.36 -17.38 -21.08
C THR A 89 1.13 -16.49 -22.04
N GLY A 90 0.67 -15.26 -22.27
CA GLY A 90 1.35 -14.29 -23.13
C GLY A 90 2.76 -13.99 -22.67
N ALA A 91 2.98 -13.78 -21.38
CA ALA A 91 4.30 -13.53 -20.81
C ALA A 91 5.26 -14.73 -21.00
N VAL A 92 4.76 -15.95 -20.75
CA VAL A 92 5.56 -17.18 -20.90
C VAL A 92 5.96 -17.41 -22.36
N ILE A 93 5.02 -17.37 -23.33
CA ILE A 93 5.33 -17.64 -24.75
C ILE A 93 6.20 -16.54 -25.37
N SER A 94 6.16 -15.33 -24.82
CA SER A 94 6.94 -14.18 -25.29
C SER A 94 8.24 -13.98 -24.52
N SER A 95 8.55 -14.87 -23.53
CA SER A 95 9.71 -14.76 -22.66
C SER A 95 9.81 -13.39 -21.94
N ILE A 96 8.68 -12.80 -21.61
CA ILE A 96 8.62 -11.54 -20.84
C ILE A 96 8.66 -11.88 -19.36
N PRO A 97 9.63 -11.39 -18.57
CA PRO A 97 9.64 -11.58 -17.11
C PRO A 97 8.33 -11.11 -16.48
N MET A 98 7.73 -11.94 -15.61
CA MET A 98 6.45 -11.59 -14.99
C MET A 98 6.35 -12.09 -13.56
N ILE A 99 5.91 -11.21 -12.67
CA ILE A 99 5.62 -11.48 -11.25
C ILE A 99 4.17 -11.06 -10.95
N ASP A 100 3.45 -11.87 -10.17
CA ASP A 100 2.16 -11.50 -9.59
C ASP A 100 2.14 -11.61 -8.07
N GLY A 101 0.99 -11.28 -7.46
CA GLY A 101 0.85 -11.24 -6.00
C GLY A 101 1.55 -10.03 -5.38
N ILE A 102 1.83 -9.00 -6.17
CA ILE A 102 2.44 -7.74 -5.72
C ILE A 102 1.32 -6.76 -5.37
N ASP A 103 1.45 -6.08 -4.24
CA ASP A 103 0.64 -4.89 -3.96
C ASP A 103 1.07 -3.76 -4.90
N VAL A 104 0.34 -3.64 -6.02
CA VAL A 104 0.66 -2.66 -7.08
C VAL A 104 0.43 -1.22 -6.63
N ASP A 105 -0.30 -0.98 -5.54
CA ASP A 105 -0.50 0.37 -5.00
C ASP A 105 0.78 0.93 -4.37
N LEU A 106 1.74 0.05 -4.05
CA LEU A 106 3.07 0.41 -3.58
C LEU A 106 4.05 0.78 -4.70
N ILE A 107 3.63 0.68 -5.96
CA ILE A 107 4.43 1.05 -7.14
C ILE A 107 3.73 2.20 -7.85
N HIS A 108 4.44 3.30 -8.06
CA HIS A 108 3.89 4.47 -8.75
C HIS A 108 4.37 4.55 -10.20
N ASP A 109 3.59 5.20 -11.02
CA ASP A 109 3.98 5.52 -12.40
C ASP A 109 5.26 6.35 -12.42
N GLY A 110 6.20 5.99 -13.29
CA GLY A 110 7.50 6.67 -13.37
C GLY A 110 8.57 6.18 -12.39
N ASP A 111 8.25 5.29 -11.45
CA ASP A 111 9.28 4.68 -10.59
C ASP A 111 10.35 3.95 -11.42
N ASN A 112 11.56 3.90 -10.89
CA ASN A 112 12.58 2.96 -11.37
C ASN A 112 12.51 1.67 -10.57
N VAL A 113 12.42 0.55 -11.28
CA VAL A 113 12.18 -0.75 -10.65
C VAL A 113 13.12 -1.80 -11.25
N SER A 114 13.68 -2.64 -10.39
CA SER A 114 14.39 -3.86 -10.75
C SER A 114 13.53 -5.08 -10.45
N VAL A 115 13.29 -5.90 -11.47
CA VAL A 115 12.49 -7.12 -11.40
C VAL A 115 13.43 -8.33 -11.50
N ASP A 116 13.41 -9.19 -10.48
CA ASP A 116 14.04 -10.52 -10.52
C ASP A 116 12.93 -11.58 -10.44
N ALA A 117 12.39 -11.92 -11.61
CA ALA A 117 11.33 -12.92 -11.69
C ALA A 117 11.84 -14.36 -11.47
N ASP A 118 13.14 -14.61 -11.43
CA ASP A 118 13.68 -15.92 -11.02
C ASP A 118 13.55 -16.10 -9.50
N ALA A 119 13.71 -15.00 -8.74
CA ALA A 119 13.56 -14.97 -7.29
C ALA A 119 12.16 -14.54 -6.81
N GLY A 120 11.28 -14.08 -7.70
CA GLY A 120 9.96 -13.56 -7.35
C GLY A 120 10.01 -12.23 -6.61
N THR A 121 10.99 -11.35 -6.91
CA THR A 121 11.17 -10.08 -6.19
C THR A 121 11.16 -8.87 -7.12
N VAL A 122 10.64 -7.77 -6.57
CA VAL A 122 10.60 -6.46 -7.21
C VAL A 122 11.22 -5.45 -6.26
N ASP A 123 12.29 -4.77 -6.69
CA ASP A 123 12.92 -3.69 -5.93
C ASP A 123 12.53 -2.34 -6.54
N VAL A 124 11.90 -1.47 -5.73
CA VAL A 124 11.53 -0.09 -6.11
C VAL A 124 12.59 0.85 -5.56
N ASP A 125 13.24 1.59 -6.46
CA ASP A 125 14.36 2.49 -6.12
C ASP A 125 13.87 3.80 -5.50
N GLY A 126 14.75 4.42 -4.69
CA GLY A 126 14.52 5.77 -4.16
C GLY A 126 13.44 5.88 -3.07
N VAL A 127 12.86 4.78 -2.63
CA VAL A 127 11.79 4.77 -1.64
C VAL A 127 12.34 4.54 -0.23
N LYS A 128 11.94 5.41 0.73
CA LYS A 128 12.32 5.32 2.15
C LYS A 128 11.24 4.61 2.94
N VAL A 129 11.59 3.55 3.64
CA VAL A 129 10.69 2.87 4.58
C VAL A 129 10.80 3.54 5.95
N THR A 130 9.64 3.90 6.53
CA THR A 130 9.53 4.44 7.87
C THR A 130 8.57 3.56 8.66
N GLU A 131 9.05 2.97 9.74
CA GLU A 131 8.21 2.21 10.67
C GLU A 131 7.50 3.16 11.63
N CYS A 132 6.22 2.93 11.89
CA CYS A 132 5.44 3.65 12.87
C CYS A 132 4.45 2.73 13.59
N ALA A 133 4.14 3.06 14.83
CA ALA A 133 3.05 2.44 15.56
C ALA A 133 1.77 3.24 15.35
N SER A 134 0.61 2.55 15.27
CA SER A 134 -0.71 3.17 15.31
C SER A 134 -1.55 2.49 16.37
N SER A 135 -2.20 3.25 17.25
CA SER A 135 -2.77 2.71 18.47
C SER A 135 -4.25 3.09 18.62
N VAL A 136 -5.11 2.09 18.73
CA VAL A 136 -6.49 2.24 19.21
C VAL A 136 -6.45 2.24 20.75
N VAL A 137 -6.79 3.35 21.37
CA VAL A 137 -6.88 3.46 22.83
C VAL A 137 -8.34 3.48 23.26
N LEU A 138 -8.81 2.38 23.85
CA LEU A 138 -10.17 2.20 24.33
C LEU A 138 -10.36 2.81 25.72
N ILE A 139 -11.41 3.62 25.87
CA ILE A 139 -11.94 4.16 27.12
C ILE A 139 -13.40 3.73 27.23
N GLY A 140 -13.70 2.73 28.04
CA GLY A 140 -15.01 2.09 28.06
C GLY A 140 -15.35 1.44 26.70
N LYS A 141 -16.44 1.89 26.08
CA LYS A 141 -16.91 1.45 24.76
C LYS A 141 -16.59 2.44 23.62
N ARG A 142 -15.66 3.34 23.84
CA ARG A 142 -15.24 4.33 22.86
C ARG A 142 -13.73 4.29 22.72
N PHE A 143 -13.19 4.85 21.64
CA PHE A 143 -11.77 5.00 21.42
C PHE A 143 -11.40 6.43 21.07
N ILE A 144 -10.13 6.77 21.31
CA ILE A 144 -9.60 8.10 21.07
C ILE A 144 -9.34 8.28 19.58
N MET A 145 -9.81 9.40 19.04
CA MET A 145 -9.41 9.95 17.76
C MET A 145 -8.79 11.32 17.97
N LEU A 146 -7.71 11.62 17.25
CA LEU A 146 -6.96 12.87 17.30
C LEU A 146 -7.11 13.63 15.99
N HIS A 147 -7.37 14.93 16.06
CA HIS A 147 -7.51 15.77 14.88
C HIS A 147 -6.18 16.44 14.53
N ARG A 148 -5.67 16.14 13.34
CA ARG A 148 -4.40 16.66 12.83
C ARG A 148 -4.55 18.11 12.38
N PRO A 149 -3.58 18.99 12.72
CA PRO A 149 -3.59 20.37 12.23
C PRO A 149 -3.61 20.46 10.69
N GLU A 150 -4.17 21.54 10.15
CA GLU A 150 -4.14 21.83 8.71
C GLU A 150 -2.71 21.99 8.14
N GLY A 151 -1.74 22.30 8.99
CA GLY A 151 -0.31 22.38 8.62
C GLY A 151 0.45 21.05 8.69
N SER A 152 -0.19 19.94 8.97
CA SER A 152 0.48 18.62 9.04
C SER A 152 1.05 18.22 7.69
N HIS A 153 2.26 17.63 7.69
CA HIS A 153 2.90 17.13 6.47
C HIS A 153 2.13 15.97 5.81
N SER A 154 1.51 15.11 6.62
CA SER A 154 0.74 13.96 6.14
C SER A 154 -0.70 14.11 6.62
N TYR A 155 -1.66 13.94 5.72
CA TYR A 155 -3.10 13.95 6.00
C TYR A 155 -3.56 15.16 6.84
N PRO A 156 -3.32 16.42 6.40
CA PRO A 156 -3.77 17.61 7.12
C PRO A 156 -5.28 17.63 7.29
N GLY A 157 -5.78 18.10 8.45
CA GLY A 157 -7.21 18.19 8.77
C GLY A 157 -7.94 16.85 8.92
N CYS A 158 -7.22 15.71 8.85
CA CYS A 158 -7.82 14.40 9.05
C CYS A 158 -7.78 13.97 10.51
N TRP A 159 -8.71 13.09 10.87
CA TRP A 159 -8.70 12.36 12.13
C TRP A 159 -7.86 11.11 12.04
N SER A 160 -7.03 10.87 13.04
CA SER A 160 -6.14 9.72 13.14
C SER A 160 -6.27 9.01 14.48
N LEU A 161 -5.85 7.76 14.52
CA LEU A 161 -5.47 7.10 15.77
C LEU A 161 -4.20 7.73 16.32
N VAL A 162 -3.87 7.47 17.58
CA VAL A 162 -2.56 7.83 18.16
C VAL A 162 -1.47 7.12 17.36
N ALA A 163 -0.51 7.86 16.80
CA ALA A 163 0.49 7.25 15.92
C ALA A 163 1.79 8.05 15.83
N GLY A 164 2.91 7.35 15.89
CA GLY A 164 4.21 7.98 15.70
C GLY A 164 5.29 7.06 15.18
N LYS A 165 6.41 7.66 14.81
CA LYS A 165 7.57 6.98 14.21
C LYS A 165 8.38 6.23 15.26
N ARG A 166 8.90 5.07 14.86
CA ARG A 166 9.85 4.34 15.68
C ARG A 166 11.15 5.10 15.81
N GLU A 167 11.59 5.31 17.02
CA GLU A 167 12.91 5.88 17.32
C GLU A 167 14.01 4.80 17.36
N PRO A 168 15.28 5.21 17.14
CA PRO A 168 16.41 4.27 17.22
C PRO A 168 16.51 3.59 18.58
N GLY A 169 16.54 2.26 18.58
CA GLY A 169 16.66 1.45 19.79
C GLY A 169 15.34 1.05 20.44
N GLU A 170 14.21 1.58 19.98
CA GLU A 170 12.88 1.15 20.44
C GLU A 170 12.43 -0.15 19.77
N THR A 171 11.65 -0.95 20.49
CA THR A 171 10.74 -1.89 19.88
C THR A 171 9.50 -1.13 19.41
N ILE A 172 8.78 -1.67 18.42
CA ILE A 172 7.57 -1.00 17.90
C ILE A 172 6.45 -0.90 18.97
N GLU A 173 6.38 -1.85 19.91
CA GLU A 173 5.49 -1.76 21.06
C GLU A 173 5.88 -0.61 22.01
N GLN A 174 7.18 -0.40 22.24
CA GLN A 174 7.67 0.74 23.02
C GLN A 174 7.32 2.07 22.35
N THR A 175 7.42 2.15 21.02
CA THR A 175 6.95 3.31 20.24
C THR A 175 5.47 3.57 20.50
N ALA A 176 4.61 2.56 20.42
CA ALA A 176 3.17 2.71 20.68
C ALA A 176 2.88 3.27 22.07
N VAL A 177 3.56 2.74 23.11
CA VAL A 177 3.39 3.19 24.50
C VAL A 177 3.89 4.63 24.69
N ARG A 178 5.03 4.99 24.11
CA ARG A 178 5.59 6.35 24.16
C ARG A 178 4.65 7.36 23.51
N GLU A 179 4.21 7.09 22.27
CA GLU A 179 3.34 7.99 21.52
C GLU A 179 1.98 8.20 22.22
N ILE A 180 1.39 7.15 22.82
CA ILE A 180 0.17 7.31 23.60
C ILE A 180 0.40 8.27 24.78
N MET A 181 1.54 8.12 25.47
CA MET A 181 1.87 9.01 26.59
C MET A 181 2.11 10.45 26.09
N GLU A 182 2.84 10.66 25.01
CA GLU A 182 3.21 11.98 24.50
C GLU A 182 2.00 12.72 23.93
N GLU A 183 1.18 12.05 23.13
CA GLU A 183 0.03 12.68 22.46
C GLU A 183 -1.21 12.80 23.36
N THR A 184 -1.37 11.94 24.38
CA THR A 184 -2.62 11.90 25.18
C THR A 184 -2.41 11.99 26.69
N GLY A 185 -1.17 11.94 27.18
CA GLY A 185 -0.87 11.89 28.62
C GLY A 185 -1.29 10.59 29.33
N ILE A 186 -1.74 9.58 28.57
CA ILE A 186 -2.28 8.34 29.11
C ILE A 186 -1.18 7.29 29.28
N LYS A 187 -1.12 6.66 30.46
CA LYS A 187 -0.27 5.49 30.71
C LYS A 187 -1.00 4.23 30.33
N VAL A 188 -0.42 3.42 29.45
CA VAL A 188 -0.94 2.12 29.04
C VAL A 188 -0.03 0.98 29.48
N GLY A 189 -0.62 -0.19 29.63
CA GLY A 189 0.11 -1.45 29.87
C GLY A 189 0.46 -2.16 28.57
N LYS A 190 0.27 -3.49 28.57
CA LYS A 190 0.45 -4.30 27.36
C LYS A 190 -0.73 -4.11 26.40
N PRO A 191 -0.50 -4.22 25.08
CA PRO A 191 -1.58 -4.21 24.13
C PRO A 191 -2.55 -5.39 24.34
N ILE A 192 -3.83 -5.16 24.13
CA ILE A 192 -4.88 -6.19 24.21
C ILE A 192 -5.11 -6.88 22.87
N ALA A 193 -4.73 -6.24 21.75
CA ALA A 193 -4.77 -6.81 20.41
C ALA A 193 -3.73 -6.16 19.50
N THR A 194 -3.38 -6.89 18.45
CA THR A 194 -2.58 -6.45 17.31
C THR A 194 -3.20 -7.01 16.03
N MET A 195 -2.81 -6.49 14.89
CA MET A 195 -3.17 -7.05 13.58
C MET A 195 -1.95 -7.07 12.67
N GLU A 196 -2.10 -7.62 11.46
CA GLU A 196 -1.05 -7.57 10.45
C GLU A 196 -0.65 -6.13 10.12
N ASP A 197 0.63 -5.93 9.83
CA ASP A 197 1.18 -4.65 9.44
C ASP A 197 0.45 -4.09 8.20
N LEU A 198 0.26 -2.79 8.21
CA LEU A 198 -0.29 -2.06 7.08
C LEU A 198 0.84 -1.31 6.38
N THR A 199 0.87 -1.39 5.06
CA THR A 199 1.84 -0.66 4.26
C THR A 199 1.09 0.42 3.47
N VAL A 200 1.56 1.66 3.58
CA VAL A 200 0.98 2.80 2.86
C VAL A 200 2.12 3.56 2.18
N ARG A 201 1.96 3.85 0.90
CA ARG A 201 2.93 4.68 0.17
C ARG A 201 2.42 6.11 0.00
N GLU A 202 3.28 7.06 0.35
CA GLU A 202 3.06 8.50 0.18
C GLU A 202 4.31 9.11 -0.47
N GLY A 203 4.23 9.38 -1.78
CA GLY A 203 5.36 9.87 -2.56
C GLY A 203 6.56 8.92 -2.58
N ASP A 204 7.70 9.40 -2.10
CA ASP A 204 8.96 8.63 -1.96
C ASP A 204 9.07 7.87 -0.61
N ARG A 205 8.02 7.88 0.21
CA ARG A 205 7.99 7.25 1.53
C ARG A 205 7.00 6.11 1.58
N ILE A 206 7.42 5.02 2.20
CA ILE A 206 6.56 3.93 2.66
C ILE A 206 6.42 4.04 4.17
N TRP A 207 5.18 4.06 4.64
CA TRP A 207 4.83 3.89 6.03
C TRP A 207 4.53 2.43 6.28
N GLN A 208 5.37 1.77 7.08
CA GLN A 208 5.08 0.45 7.62
C GLN A 208 4.43 0.66 8.98
N VAL A 209 3.12 0.53 9.01
CA VAL A 209 2.30 0.82 10.19
C VAL A 209 2.04 -0.47 10.95
N HIS A 210 2.36 -0.49 12.22
CA HIS A 210 2.13 -1.60 13.14
C HIS A 210 0.97 -1.24 14.09
N PRO A 211 -0.22 -1.83 13.89
CA PRO A 211 -1.39 -1.48 14.69
C PRO A 211 -1.44 -2.22 16.01
N PHE A 212 -1.76 -1.47 17.07
CA PHE A 212 -1.98 -1.96 18.43
C PHE A 212 -3.32 -1.49 18.98
N ALA A 213 -3.89 -2.26 19.90
CA ALA A 213 -5.03 -1.81 20.70
C ALA A 213 -4.68 -1.89 22.20
N PHE A 214 -5.06 -0.86 22.93
CA PHE A 214 -4.90 -0.75 24.37
C PHE A 214 -6.24 -0.44 25.02
N ARG A 215 -6.41 -0.82 26.27
CA ARG A 215 -7.57 -0.46 27.08
C ARG A 215 -7.11 0.21 28.36
N VAL A 216 -7.82 1.28 28.74
CA VAL A 216 -7.63 2.00 29.97
C VAL A 216 -8.96 2.14 30.72
N ASP A 217 -8.91 2.68 31.94
CA ASP A 217 -10.08 2.85 32.79
C ASP A 217 -11.08 3.87 32.17
N GLU A 218 -12.36 3.65 32.42
CA GLU A 218 -13.45 4.46 31.84
C GLU A 218 -13.44 5.93 32.29
N ASP A 219 -12.82 6.24 33.41
CA ASP A 219 -12.68 7.59 33.97
C ASP A 219 -11.41 8.30 33.47
N THR A 220 -10.63 7.66 32.60
CA THR A 220 -9.43 8.25 32.01
C THR A 220 -9.77 9.44 31.14
N VAL A 221 -9.13 10.59 31.40
CA VAL A 221 -9.31 11.83 30.64
C VAL A 221 -8.03 12.14 29.88
N PRO A 222 -8.07 12.13 28.52
CA PRO A 222 -6.91 12.49 27.69
C PRO A 222 -6.48 13.95 27.87
N LYS A 223 -5.17 14.18 27.83
CA LYS A 223 -4.56 15.51 27.74
C LYS A 223 -3.68 15.55 26.52
N ILE A 224 -4.20 16.10 25.42
CA ILE A 224 -3.46 16.20 24.17
C ILE A 224 -2.32 17.22 24.24
N ASN A 225 -1.27 16.96 23.46
CA ASN A 225 -0.17 17.89 23.23
C ASN A 225 -0.45 18.83 22.05
N ASP A 226 0.52 19.68 21.70
CA ASP A 226 0.36 20.68 20.62
C ASP A 226 0.44 20.08 19.20
N GLU A 227 0.68 18.79 19.06
CA GLU A 227 0.72 18.10 17.76
C GLU A 227 -0.68 17.85 17.18
N ASN A 228 -1.71 17.89 18.02
CA ASN A 228 -3.10 17.69 17.66
C ASN A 228 -3.97 18.85 18.14
N THR A 229 -5.00 19.23 17.37
CA THR A 229 -5.86 20.37 17.68
C THR A 229 -6.98 20.04 18.64
N GLU A 230 -7.51 18.82 18.58
CA GLU A 230 -8.55 18.31 19.48
C GLU A 230 -8.53 16.78 19.52
N TYR A 231 -9.25 16.21 20.49
CA TYR A 231 -9.54 14.77 20.52
C TYR A 231 -11.05 14.54 20.61
N ARG A 232 -11.48 13.34 20.16
CA ARG A 232 -12.84 12.83 20.37
C ARG A 232 -12.81 11.38 20.83
N LEU A 233 -13.78 11.05 21.68
CA LEU A 233 -14.08 9.67 22.02
C LEU A 233 -15.17 9.19 21.07
N CYS A 234 -14.78 8.32 20.13
CA CYS A 234 -15.60 7.87 19.02
C CYS A 234 -16.06 6.43 19.17
N THR A 235 -17.17 6.12 18.55
CA THR A 235 -17.61 4.76 18.19
C THR A 235 -17.31 4.50 16.72
N LEU A 236 -17.53 3.29 16.22
CA LEU A 236 -17.40 2.98 14.77
C LEU A 236 -18.40 3.78 13.91
N GLU A 237 -19.57 4.10 14.45
CA GLU A 237 -20.58 4.88 13.73
C GLU A 237 -20.10 6.31 13.45
N ASP A 238 -19.42 6.92 14.43
CA ASP A 238 -18.91 8.30 14.32
C ASP A 238 -17.87 8.44 13.20
N LEU A 239 -17.17 7.35 12.83
CA LEU A 239 -16.14 7.39 11.78
C LEU A 239 -16.69 7.61 10.37
N LYS A 240 -17.98 7.37 10.12
CA LYS A 240 -18.57 7.44 8.78
C LYS A 240 -18.55 8.85 8.18
N ASP A 241 -18.65 9.86 9.04
CA ASP A 241 -18.76 11.26 8.63
C ASP A 241 -17.47 12.06 8.89
N MET A 242 -16.37 11.38 9.21
CA MET A 242 -15.08 12.00 9.53
C MET A 242 -14.08 11.86 8.39
N PRO A 243 -13.31 12.91 8.04
CA PRO A 243 -12.13 12.76 7.17
C PRO A 243 -11.06 11.97 7.93
N LEU A 244 -10.79 10.75 7.49
CA LEU A 244 -9.92 9.82 8.20
C LEU A 244 -8.59 9.61 7.49
N VAL A 245 -7.53 9.40 8.27
CA VAL A 245 -6.30 8.81 7.78
C VAL A 245 -6.59 7.39 7.24
N PRO A 246 -6.00 6.98 6.09
CA PRO A 246 -6.25 5.66 5.49
C PRO A 246 -6.09 4.50 6.48
N ASN A 247 -6.87 3.44 6.29
CA ASN A 247 -6.90 2.23 7.11
C ASN A 247 -7.37 2.38 8.56
N THR A 248 -7.77 3.56 9.03
CA THR A 248 -8.29 3.78 10.39
C THR A 248 -9.47 2.86 10.70
N VAL A 249 -10.49 2.81 9.84
CA VAL A 249 -11.66 1.94 10.02
C VAL A 249 -11.26 0.47 10.07
N LYS A 250 -10.39 0.04 9.15
CA LYS A 250 -9.86 -1.34 9.11
C LYS A 250 -9.18 -1.71 10.43
N ALA A 251 -8.29 -0.86 10.93
CA ALA A 251 -7.55 -1.09 12.17
C ALA A 251 -8.51 -1.21 13.38
N VAL A 252 -9.44 -0.27 13.54
CA VAL A 252 -10.42 -0.30 14.65
C VAL A 252 -11.30 -1.56 14.55
N THR A 253 -11.91 -1.81 13.39
CA THR A 253 -12.83 -2.95 13.22
C THR A 253 -12.14 -4.28 13.48
N THR A 254 -10.92 -4.46 12.94
CA THR A 254 -10.19 -5.72 13.06
C THR A 254 -9.74 -6.01 14.50
N MET A 255 -9.28 -4.98 15.22
CA MET A 255 -8.69 -5.19 16.55
C MET A 255 -9.71 -5.14 17.70
N VAL A 256 -10.74 -4.33 17.57
CA VAL A 256 -11.63 -4.03 18.70
C VAL A 256 -13.12 -3.99 18.34
N GLY A 257 -13.51 -4.33 17.10
CA GLY A 257 -14.90 -4.26 16.66
C GLY A 257 -15.87 -5.03 17.56
N ASP A 258 -15.47 -6.19 18.07
CA ASP A 258 -16.27 -7.02 18.99
C ASP A 258 -16.27 -6.50 20.44
N LEU A 259 -15.51 -5.47 20.76
CA LEU A 259 -15.35 -4.89 22.10
C LEU A 259 -16.06 -3.54 22.27
N LEU A 260 -16.62 -2.97 21.18
CA LEU A 260 -17.27 -1.66 21.10
C LEU A 260 -18.83 -1.71 21.22
#